data_5dd8122c1cd93c4640356fb359d74367
#
_entry.id   5dd8122c1cd93c4640356fb359d74367
#
_cell.length_a   1.000
_cell.length_b   1.000
_cell.length_c   1.000
_cell.angle_alpha   90.00
_cell.angle_beta   90.00
_cell.angle_gamma   90.00
#
_symmetry.space_group_name_H-M   'P 1'
#
loop_
_entity.id
_entity.type
_entity.pdbx_description
1 polymer ?
#
loop_
_entity_poly.entity_id
_entity_poly.type
_entity_poly.pdbx_seq_one_letter_code
_entity_poly.pdbx_strand_id
1 'polypeptide(L)'
;LGYHWTAGQGMDDPEIRTPRLPFREFVWAFHGTNWRGREEKMKNMLNIKPYALQWFKEWNDAANLKKDDYLSYLMNSRFIPTPGGTNPETYRFYECLECGCIPVYVRQTGDELYYEKYIKKWLPLVDLPSWDHAAAFVFQLNSNPPLMEQYRSQVLQGYVRWKKSLKAQVAAMISLKKD
;
A
#
# COMPACT_ATOMS: atom_id res chain seq x y z
N LEU A 1 -3.87 -16.85 -2.03
CA LEU A 1 -3.82 -15.41 -2.26
C LEU A 1 -5.02 -14.80 -1.55
N GLY A 2 -4.84 -14.48 -0.26
CA GLY A 2 -5.90 -13.93 0.58
C GLY A 2 -5.94 -12.42 0.48
N TYR A 3 -6.37 -11.91 -0.65
CA TYR A 3 -6.98 -10.60 -0.68
C TYR A 3 -8.09 -10.59 0.37
N HIS A 4 -8.20 -9.55 1.13
CA HIS A 4 -9.50 -9.13 1.56
C HIS A 4 -10.27 -8.87 0.25
N TRP A 5 -10.93 -9.92 -0.25
CA TRP A 5 -11.47 -10.04 -1.60
C TRP A 5 -12.42 -8.91 -2.02
N THR A 6 -12.65 -7.98 -1.14
CA THR A 6 -13.53 -6.82 -1.25
C THR A 6 -12.88 -5.54 -1.69
N ALA A 7 -11.58 -5.36 -1.50
CA ALA A 7 -10.89 -4.21 -2.07
C ALA A 7 -10.86 -4.28 -3.62
N GLY A 8 -10.88 -5.51 -4.17
CA GLY A 8 -10.84 -5.72 -5.62
C GLY A 8 -12.20 -5.77 -6.34
N GLN A 9 -13.34 -5.70 -5.64
CA GLN A 9 -14.65 -5.74 -6.30
C GLN A 9 -14.99 -4.39 -6.93
N GLY A 10 -14.70 -4.25 -8.20
CA GLY A 10 -15.22 -3.18 -9.05
C GLY A 10 -14.35 -1.93 -9.15
N MET A 11 -13.08 -1.99 -8.76
CA MET A 11 -12.12 -0.91 -9.00
C MET A 11 -11.30 -1.20 -10.25
N ASP A 12 -11.89 -1.03 -11.41
CA ASP A 12 -11.12 -1.03 -12.67
C ASP A 12 -10.25 0.23 -12.79
N ASP A 13 -10.65 1.31 -12.11
CA ASP A 13 -9.86 2.54 -12.00
C ASP A 13 -9.98 3.13 -10.58
N PRO A 14 -8.94 2.97 -9.74
CA PRO A 14 -8.93 3.51 -8.39
C PRO A 14 -8.95 5.05 -8.34
N GLU A 15 -8.60 5.75 -9.44
CA GLU A 15 -8.64 7.21 -9.48
C GLU A 15 -10.08 7.76 -9.47
N ILE A 16 -11.03 7.01 -10.03
CA ILE A 16 -12.40 7.50 -10.23
C ILE A 16 -13.26 7.39 -8.96
N ARG A 17 -12.99 6.44 -8.07
CA ARG A 17 -13.87 6.09 -6.95
C ARG A 17 -13.38 6.52 -5.56
N THR A 18 -12.15 6.97 -5.46
CA THR A 18 -11.60 7.34 -4.16
C THR A 18 -11.51 8.85 -3.97
N PRO A 19 -11.79 9.37 -2.78
CA PRO A 19 -11.58 10.79 -2.50
C PRO A 19 -10.15 11.22 -2.86
N ARG A 20 -9.99 12.42 -3.40
CA ARG A 20 -8.66 12.99 -3.62
C ARG A 20 -7.91 13.07 -2.29
N LEU A 21 -6.60 12.86 -2.32
CA LEU A 21 -5.78 12.78 -1.11
C LEU A 21 -5.93 13.98 -0.15
N PRO A 22 -6.03 15.23 -0.60
CA PRO A 22 -6.18 16.35 0.32
C PRO A 22 -7.45 16.31 1.19
N PHE A 23 -8.48 15.58 0.75
CA PHE A 23 -9.76 15.48 1.47
C PHE A 23 -9.82 14.26 2.41
N ARG A 24 -8.75 13.45 2.46
CA ARG A 24 -8.68 12.30 3.37
C ARG A 24 -8.30 12.77 4.77
N GLU A 25 -8.98 12.19 5.75
CA GLU A 25 -8.86 12.56 7.16
C GLU A 25 -7.45 12.33 7.71
N PHE A 26 -6.89 11.13 7.43
CA PHE A 26 -5.60 10.74 7.99
C PHE A 26 -4.47 10.98 7.00
N VAL A 27 -3.33 11.44 7.50
CA VAL A 27 -2.10 11.43 6.73
C VAL A 27 -1.68 9.99 6.47
N TRP A 28 -1.70 9.15 7.49
CA TRP A 28 -1.41 7.72 7.34
C TRP A 28 -2.23 6.88 8.31
N ALA A 29 -2.40 5.59 7.97
CA ALA A 29 -3.02 4.63 8.85
C ALA A 29 -2.28 3.29 8.82
N PHE A 30 -2.29 2.61 9.97
CA PHE A 30 -1.80 1.25 10.08
C PHE A 30 -2.61 0.46 11.12
N HIS A 31 -3.16 -0.67 10.70
CA HIS A 31 -3.86 -1.63 11.56
C HIS A 31 -3.23 -3.00 11.35
N GLY A 32 -2.58 -3.53 12.35
CA GLY A 32 -1.90 -4.82 12.21
C GLY A 32 -1.11 -5.25 13.43
N THR A 33 -0.54 -6.44 13.37
CA THR A 33 0.25 -7.00 14.45
C THR A 33 1.63 -6.36 14.53
N ASN A 34 2.19 -6.27 15.74
CA ASN A 34 3.57 -5.84 15.99
C ASN A 34 4.58 -6.94 15.61
N TRP A 35 4.47 -7.46 14.39
CA TRP A 35 5.35 -8.50 13.87
C TRP A 35 6.76 -7.96 13.62
N ARG A 36 7.79 -8.65 14.18
CA ARG A 36 9.21 -8.29 14.03
C ARG A 36 9.53 -6.84 14.44
N GLY A 37 8.85 -6.33 15.47
CA GLY A 37 9.12 -5.01 16.03
C GLY A 37 8.71 -3.85 15.11
N ARG A 38 7.61 -3.99 14.38
CA ARG A 38 7.08 -2.94 13.49
C ARG A 38 6.80 -1.64 14.24
N GLU A 39 6.30 -1.73 15.46
CA GLU A 39 6.00 -0.57 16.30
C GLU A 39 7.24 0.27 16.53
N GLU A 40 8.34 -0.33 16.98
CA GLU A 40 9.60 0.37 17.20
C GLU A 40 10.18 0.92 15.90
N LYS A 41 10.13 0.15 14.82
CA LYS A 41 10.62 0.59 13.51
C LYS A 41 9.86 1.80 12.98
N MET A 42 8.56 1.87 13.21
CA MET A 42 7.67 2.91 12.69
C MET A 42 7.47 4.08 13.67
N LYS A 43 8.18 4.12 14.80
CA LYS A 43 7.98 5.13 15.85
C LYS A 43 8.04 6.58 15.35
N ASN A 44 8.90 6.88 14.40
CA ASN A 44 9.04 8.22 13.84
C ASN A 44 7.86 8.65 12.96
N MET A 45 7.06 7.70 12.47
CA MET A 45 5.78 7.99 11.80
C MET A 45 4.78 8.65 12.77
N LEU A 46 4.86 8.39 14.08
CA LEU A 46 3.96 8.96 15.09
C LEU A 46 4.03 10.49 15.20
N ASN A 47 5.10 11.09 14.70
CA ASN A 47 5.25 12.54 14.64
C ASN A 47 4.42 13.18 13.51
N ILE A 48 3.86 12.39 12.60
CA ILE A 48 3.11 12.85 11.43
C ILE A 48 1.62 12.67 11.70
N LYS A 49 0.93 13.76 11.98
CA LYS A 49 -0.51 13.78 12.35
C LYS A 49 -1.36 14.41 11.26
N PRO A 50 -2.68 14.11 11.21
CA PRO A 50 -3.39 13.06 11.96
C PRO A 50 -3.12 11.66 11.40
N TYR A 51 -3.22 10.65 12.26
CA TYR A 51 -3.07 9.24 11.85
C TYR A 51 -4.12 8.34 12.55
N ALA A 52 -4.37 7.15 11.95
CA ALA A 52 -5.13 6.07 12.57
C ALA A 52 -4.19 4.87 12.77
N LEU A 53 -3.98 4.48 14.03
CA LEU A 53 -3.05 3.40 14.38
C LEU A 53 -3.69 2.43 15.36
N GLN A 54 -3.62 1.15 15.04
CA GLN A 54 -4.04 0.08 15.93
C GLN A 54 -3.06 -1.10 15.85
N TRP A 55 -2.49 -1.46 16.98
CA TRP A 55 -1.67 -2.66 17.13
C TRP A 55 -2.51 -3.82 17.67
N PHE A 56 -2.41 -4.95 17.02
CA PHE A 56 -2.99 -6.20 17.49
C PHE A 56 -1.90 -7.08 18.11
N LYS A 57 -2.27 -7.82 19.15
CA LYS A 57 -1.33 -8.75 19.81
C LYS A 57 -1.03 -9.95 18.93
N GLU A 58 -2.07 -10.55 18.35
CA GLU A 58 -1.97 -11.74 17.52
C GLU A 58 -2.60 -11.52 16.14
N TRP A 59 -2.25 -12.38 15.20
CA TRP A 59 -2.82 -12.35 13.85
C TRP A 59 -4.35 -12.49 13.87
N ASN A 60 -4.88 -13.34 14.74
CA ASN A 60 -6.32 -13.58 14.85
C ASN A 60 -7.08 -12.39 15.45
N ASP A 61 -6.42 -11.54 16.23
CA ASP A 61 -7.04 -10.32 16.76
C ASP A 61 -7.34 -9.33 15.63
N ALA A 62 -6.55 -9.35 14.56
CA ALA A 62 -6.80 -8.53 13.38
C ALA A 62 -8.10 -8.92 12.66
N ALA A 63 -8.58 -10.15 12.82
CA ALA A 63 -9.88 -10.60 12.31
C ALA A 63 -11.07 -9.93 13.02
N ASN A 64 -10.85 -9.33 14.19
CA ASN A 64 -11.88 -8.60 14.93
C ASN A 64 -12.15 -7.19 14.40
N LEU A 65 -11.25 -6.64 13.57
CA LEU A 65 -11.56 -5.41 12.85
C LEU A 65 -12.57 -5.74 11.75
N LYS A 66 -13.76 -5.14 11.85
CA LYS A 66 -14.77 -5.30 10.80
C LYS A 66 -14.19 -4.80 9.48
N LYS A 67 -14.49 -5.54 8.42
CA LYS A 67 -14.03 -5.27 7.07
C LYS A 67 -14.28 -3.83 6.62
N ASP A 68 -15.49 -3.34 6.85
CA ASP A 68 -15.90 -2.00 6.43
C ASP A 68 -15.12 -0.91 7.20
N ASP A 69 -14.81 -1.14 8.47
CA ASP A 69 -13.96 -0.26 9.26
C ASP A 69 -12.53 -0.22 8.70
N TYR A 70 -11.96 -1.39 8.36
CA TYR A 70 -10.64 -1.47 7.75
C TYR A 70 -10.57 -0.74 6.40
N LEU A 71 -11.54 -0.97 5.52
CA LEU A 71 -11.62 -0.27 4.24
C LEU A 71 -11.81 1.25 4.42
N SER A 72 -12.65 1.65 5.39
CA SER A 72 -12.85 3.06 5.72
C SER A 72 -11.52 3.72 6.12
N TYR A 73 -10.70 3.08 6.95
CA TYR A 73 -9.38 3.61 7.30
C TYR A 73 -8.46 3.74 6.08
N LEU A 74 -8.43 2.74 5.21
CA LEU A 74 -7.64 2.82 3.97
C LEU A 74 -8.13 3.99 3.10
N MET A 75 -9.42 4.08 2.83
CA MET A 75 -10.00 5.09 1.95
C MET A 75 -9.86 6.51 2.50
N ASN A 76 -9.78 6.67 3.83
CA ASN A 76 -9.59 7.96 4.49
C ASN A 76 -8.12 8.31 4.78
N SER A 77 -7.17 7.50 4.33
CA SER A 77 -5.74 7.72 4.54
C SER A 77 -5.02 8.08 3.23
N ARG A 78 -4.04 8.98 3.32
CA ARG A 78 -3.21 9.38 2.18
C ARG A 78 -2.09 8.37 1.91
N PHE A 79 -1.41 7.95 2.98
CA PHE A 79 -0.29 7.02 2.95
C PHE A 79 -0.60 5.78 3.78
N ILE A 80 -0.19 4.63 3.28
CA ILE A 80 -0.33 3.36 4.00
C ILE A 80 1.05 2.71 4.14
N PRO A 81 1.58 2.63 5.37
CA PRO A 81 2.75 1.82 5.65
C PRO A 81 2.51 0.36 5.27
N THR A 82 3.42 -0.19 4.47
CA THR A 82 3.34 -1.58 3.99
C THR A 82 4.57 -2.38 4.42
N PRO A 83 4.80 -2.53 5.74
CA PRO A 83 5.93 -3.30 6.22
C PRO A 83 5.81 -4.75 5.78
N GLY A 84 6.91 -5.32 5.31
CA GLY A 84 7.00 -6.72 4.92
C GLY A 84 6.53 -7.66 6.04
N GLY A 85 6.03 -8.82 5.64
CA GLY A 85 5.66 -9.91 6.52
C GLY A 85 6.72 -11.02 6.51
N THR A 86 6.26 -12.25 6.32
CA THR A 86 7.14 -13.40 6.01
C THR A 86 7.78 -13.22 4.63
N ASN A 87 7.03 -12.61 3.71
CA ASN A 87 7.48 -12.22 2.37
C ASN A 87 7.51 -10.69 2.25
N PRO A 88 8.30 -10.14 1.32
CA PRO A 88 8.29 -8.71 1.00
C PRO A 88 6.91 -8.24 0.57
N GLU A 89 6.22 -9.08 -0.16
CA GLU A 89 4.88 -8.84 -0.67
C GLU A 89 3.83 -9.06 0.42
N THR A 90 3.05 -8.02 0.69
CA THR A 90 1.94 -8.08 1.64
C THR A 90 0.63 -7.68 0.95
N TYR A 91 -0.48 -8.26 1.39
CA TYR A 91 -1.81 -7.90 0.87
C TYR A 91 -2.10 -6.41 1.02
N ARG A 92 -1.68 -5.82 2.14
CA ARG A 92 -1.85 -4.40 2.42
C ARG A 92 -1.29 -3.50 1.33
N PHE A 93 -0.22 -3.92 0.68
CA PHE A 93 0.37 -3.18 -0.43
C PHE A 93 -0.63 -3.02 -1.59
N TYR A 94 -1.28 -4.12 -1.97
CA TYR A 94 -2.28 -4.11 -3.04
C TYR A 94 -3.58 -3.46 -2.62
N GLU A 95 -4.05 -3.71 -1.40
CA GLU A 95 -5.24 -3.06 -0.83
C GLU A 95 -5.08 -1.53 -0.78
N CYS A 96 -3.90 -1.07 -0.42
CA CYS A 96 -3.52 0.34 -0.46
C CYS A 96 -3.69 0.94 -1.87
N LEU A 97 -3.17 0.26 -2.89
CA LEU A 97 -3.26 0.70 -4.28
C LEU A 97 -4.72 0.67 -4.80
N GLU A 98 -5.48 -0.36 -4.44
CA GLU A 98 -6.91 -0.45 -4.79
C GLU A 98 -7.75 0.66 -4.13
N CYS A 99 -7.36 1.10 -2.94
CA CYS A 99 -7.99 2.24 -2.25
C CYS A 99 -7.42 3.60 -2.69
N GLY A 100 -6.55 3.63 -3.69
CA GLY A 100 -5.95 4.85 -4.21
C GLY A 100 -5.07 5.59 -3.22
N CYS A 101 -4.48 4.90 -2.25
CA CYS A 101 -3.51 5.45 -1.32
C CYS A 101 -2.09 5.39 -1.91
N ILE A 102 -1.16 6.08 -1.28
CA ILE A 102 0.27 5.97 -1.57
C ILE A 102 0.87 4.91 -0.64
N PRO A 103 1.39 3.79 -1.16
CA PRO A 103 2.07 2.81 -0.33
C PRO A 103 3.42 3.36 0.13
N VAL A 104 3.70 3.19 1.43
CA VAL A 104 5.02 3.48 2.01
C VAL A 104 5.75 2.16 2.17
N TYR A 105 6.58 1.85 1.20
CA TYR A 105 7.35 0.60 1.14
C TYR A 105 8.79 0.85 1.57
N VAL A 106 9.19 0.21 2.66
CA VAL A 106 10.59 0.21 3.13
C VAL A 106 11.20 -1.12 2.76
N ARG A 107 12.23 -1.08 1.92
CA ARG A 107 12.95 -2.27 1.48
C ARG A 107 13.67 -2.94 2.65
N GLN A 108 13.48 -4.25 2.80
CA GLN A 108 14.18 -5.05 3.79
C GLN A 108 15.41 -5.73 3.16
N THR A 109 16.38 -6.06 3.99
CA THR A 109 17.52 -6.86 3.56
C THR A 109 17.05 -8.19 2.98
N GLY A 110 17.48 -8.52 1.78
CA GLY A 110 17.03 -9.70 1.03
C GLY A 110 15.87 -9.46 0.05
N ASP A 111 15.27 -8.27 0.08
CA ASP A 111 14.14 -7.91 -0.80
C ASP A 111 14.60 -7.22 -2.10
N GLU A 112 15.89 -7.01 -2.28
CA GLU A 112 16.45 -6.19 -3.36
C GLU A 112 16.00 -6.70 -4.74
N LEU A 113 16.09 -8.01 -4.95
CA LEU A 113 15.71 -8.62 -6.22
C LEU A 113 14.20 -8.47 -6.49
N TYR A 114 13.38 -8.64 -5.46
CA TYR A 114 11.93 -8.48 -5.58
C TYR A 114 11.56 -7.04 -5.92
N TYR A 115 12.14 -6.07 -5.21
CA TYR A 115 11.90 -4.66 -5.45
C TYR A 115 12.28 -4.25 -6.88
N GLU A 116 13.48 -4.56 -7.32
CA GLU A 116 13.97 -4.18 -8.66
C GLU A 116 13.19 -4.89 -9.77
N LYS A 117 12.93 -6.17 -9.62
CA LYS A 117 12.33 -6.98 -10.67
C LYS A 117 10.83 -6.77 -10.83
N TYR A 118 10.11 -6.59 -9.73
CA TYR A 118 8.65 -6.59 -9.74
C TYR A 118 8.02 -5.24 -9.39
N ILE A 119 8.53 -4.55 -8.37
CA ILE A 119 7.94 -3.28 -7.94
C ILE A 119 8.40 -2.13 -8.82
N LYS A 120 9.70 -1.87 -8.88
CA LYS A 120 10.27 -0.72 -9.60
C LYS A 120 9.94 -0.71 -11.09
N LYS A 121 9.83 -1.89 -11.71
CA LYS A 121 9.46 -2.01 -13.13
C LYS A 121 8.11 -1.36 -13.46
N TRP A 122 7.17 -1.43 -12.55
CA TRP A 122 5.79 -1.00 -12.79
C TRP A 122 5.40 0.24 -12.01
N LEU A 123 5.92 0.38 -10.79
CA LEU A 123 5.55 1.42 -9.85
C LEU A 123 6.75 2.34 -9.61
N PRO A 124 6.60 3.65 -9.81
CA PRO A 124 7.67 4.62 -9.57
C PRO A 124 7.82 4.90 -8.06
N LEU A 125 7.92 3.85 -7.26
CA LEU A 125 8.09 4.00 -5.82
C LEU A 125 9.51 4.43 -5.48
N VAL A 126 9.60 5.35 -4.53
CA VAL A 126 10.89 5.76 -3.97
C VAL A 126 11.47 4.61 -3.16
N ASP A 127 12.75 4.32 -3.36
CA ASP A 127 13.49 3.34 -2.56
C ASP A 127 13.82 3.95 -1.19
N LEU A 128 13.13 3.46 -0.18
CA LEU A 128 13.26 3.94 1.19
C LEU A 128 14.09 2.92 2.00
N PRO A 129 15.33 3.29 2.40
CA PRO A 129 16.23 2.35 3.07
C PRO A 129 15.86 2.11 4.54
N SER A 130 15.08 2.98 5.15
CA SER A 130 14.63 2.84 6.54
C SER A 130 13.29 3.52 6.80
N TRP A 131 12.68 3.22 7.94
CA TRP A 131 11.45 3.86 8.40
C TRP A 131 11.64 5.34 8.75
N ASP A 132 12.86 5.78 9.08
CA ASP A 132 13.18 7.19 9.28
C ASP A 132 13.11 7.96 7.95
N HIS A 133 13.67 7.38 6.89
CA HIS A 133 13.51 7.94 5.53
C HIS A 133 12.05 7.92 5.08
N ALA A 134 11.30 6.89 5.45
CA ALA A 134 9.87 6.81 5.16
C ALA A 134 9.09 7.93 5.86
N ALA A 135 9.37 8.20 7.12
CA ALA A 135 8.76 9.32 7.85
C ALA A 135 9.08 10.67 7.21
N ALA A 136 10.35 10.91 6.85
CA ALA A 136 10.76 12.13 6.16
C ALA A 136 10.06 12.27 4.79
N PHE A 137 9.99 11.21 4.01
CA PHE A 137 9.28 11.16 2.73
C PHE A 137 7.79 11.51 2.86
N VAL A 138 7.10 10.88 3.80
CA VAL A 138 5.68 11.15 4.06
C VAL A 138 5.47 12.60 4.48
N PHE A 139 6.32 13.11 5.36
CA PHE A 139 6.24 14.50 5.81
C PHE A 139 6.43 15.48 4.65
N GLN A 140 7.45 15.27 3.81
CA GLN A 140 7.73 16.13 2.66
C GLN A 140 6.58 16.14 1.64
N LEU A 141 6.08 14.97 1.25
CA LEU A 141 4.96 14.89 0.31
C LEU A 141 3.67 15.48 0.88
N ASN A 142 3.37 15.20 2.15
CA ASN A 142 2.18 15.74 2.81
C ASN A 142 2.21 17.26 2.92
N SER A 143 3.39 17.85 3.02
CA SER A 143 3.58 19.32 3.03
C SER A 143 3.43 19.96 1.65
N ASN A 144 3.34 19.16 0.57
CA ASN A 144 3.17 19.66 -0.80
C ASN A 144 2.04 18.90 -1.51
N PRO A 145 0.77 19.26 -1.28
CA PRO A 145 -0.38 18.55 -1.84
C PRO A 145 -0.36 18.37 -3.37
N PRO A 146 0.05 19.36 -4.18
CA PRO A 146 0.16 19.14 -5.62
C PRO A 146 1.16 18.04 -6.01
N LEU A 147 2.34 18.05 -5.38
CA LEU A 147 3.36 17.02 -5.62
C LEU A 147 2.90 15.66 -5.14
N MET A 148 2.23 15.59 -4.00
CA MET A 148 1.65 14.37 -3.46
C MET A 148 0.63 13.75 -4.42
N GLU A 149 -0.28 14.55 -4.99
CA GLU A 149 -1.28 14.05 -5.93
C GLU A 149 -0.65 13.63 -7.26
N GLN A 150 0.35 14.37 -7.75
CA GLN A 150 1.12 13.99 -8.94
C GLN A 150 1.81 12.62 -8.72
N TYR A 151 2.47 12.45 -7.59
CA TYR A 151 3.14 11.20 -7.24
C TYR A 151 2.14 10.04 -7.13
N ARG A 152 1.02 10.26 -6.44
CA ARG A 152 -0.07 9.29 -6.35
C ARG A 152 -0.55 8.85 -7.74
N SER A 153 -0.86 9.80 -8.60
CA SER A 153 -1.34 9.52 -9.97
C SER A 153 -0.35 8.64 -10.73
N GLN A 154 0.94 8.94 -10.67
CA GLN A 154 1.98 8.12 -11.32
C GLN A 154 2.02 6.68 -10.77
N VAL A 155 1.92 6.52 -9.45
CA VAL A 155 1.89 5.20 -8.80
C VAL A 155 0.66 4.40 -9.24
N LEU A 156 -0.53 5.01 -9.21
CA LEU A 156 -1.77 4.34 -9.59
C LEU A 156 -1.83 3.98 -11.08
N GLN A 157 -1.36 4.86 -11.96
CA GLN A 157 -1.24 4.55 -13.38
C GLN A 157 -0.29 3.37 -13.63
N GLY A 158 0.82 3.31 -12.89
CA GLY A 158 1.73 2.17 -12.91
C GLY A 158 1.03 0.87 -12.50
N TYR A 159 0.25 0.92 -11.43
CA TYR A 159 -0.54 -0.21 -10.95
C TYR A 159 -1.57 -0.70 -11.96
N VAL A 160 -2.31 0.21 -12.59
CA VAL A 160 -3.28 -0.13 -13.65
C VAL A 160 -2.58 -0.81 -14.83
N ARG A 161 -1.43 -0.29 -15.28
CA ARG A 161 -0.63 -0.93 -16.35
C ARG A 161 -0.17 -2.34 -15.96
N TRP A 162 0.30 -2.51 -14.72
CA TRP A 162 0.70 -3.81 -14.21
C TRP A 162 -0.47 -4.81 -14.20
N LYS A 163 -1.65 -4.42 -13.69
CA LYS A 163 -2.86 -5.27 -13.69
C LYS A 163 -3.25 -5.70 -15.12
N LYS A 164 -3.24 -4.77 -16.07
CA LYS A 164 -3.53 -5.08 -17.49
C LYS A 164 -2.53 -6.09 -18.06
N SER A 165 -1.24 -5.91 -17.79
CA SER A 165 -0.20 -6.85 -18.24
C SER A 165 -0.38 -8.23 -17.61
N LEU A 166 -0.69 -8.31 -16.33
CA LEU A 166 -0.92 -9.58 -15.63
C LEU A 166 -2.15 -10.30 -16.21
N LYS A 167 -3.26 -9.60 -16.41
CA LYS A 167 -4.47 -10.17 -17.05
C LYS A 167 -4.16 -10.75 -18.44
N ALA A 168 -3.40 -10.03 -19.25
CA ALA A 168 -3.00 -10.48 -20.59
C ALA A 168 -2.12 -11.74 -20.54
N GLN A 169 -1.15 -11.79 -19.63
CA GLN A 169 -0.28 -12.95 -19.45
C GLN A 169 -1.08 -14.21 -19.02
N VAL A 170 -1.98 -14.04 -18.05
CA VAL A 170 -2.86 -15.15 -17.59
C VAL A 170 -3.74 -15.63 -18.73
N ALA A 171 -4.35 -14.75 -19.51
CA ALA A 171 -5.18 -15.11 -20.65
C ALA A 171 -4.39 -15.90 -21.71
N ALA A 172 -3.17 -15.46 -22.03
CA ALA A 172 -2.29 -16.17 -22.97
C ALA A 172 -1.92 -17.57 -22.46
N MET A 173 -1.61 -17.71 -21.16
CA MET A 173 -1.29 -19.01 -20.56
C MET A 173 -2.48 -19.98 -20.58
N ILE A 174 -3.71 -19.48 -20.41
CA ILE A 174 -4.92 -20.31 -20.49
C ILE A 174 -5.19 -20.76 -21.92
N SER A 175 -4.95 -19.90 -22.91
CA SER A 175 -5.15 -20.22 -24.32
C SER A 175 -4.19 -21.32 -24.79
N LEU A 176 -2.93 -21.26 -24.36
CA LEU A 176 -1.90 -22.29 -24.69
C LEU A 176 -2.18 -23.69 -24.11
N LYS A 177 -3.07 -23.82 -23.12
CA LYS A 177 -3.43 -25.12 -22.53
C LYS A 177 -4.64 -25.77 -23.19
N LYS A 178 -5.25 -25.13 -24.17
CA LYS A 178 -6.43 -25.67 -24.88
C LYS A 178 -6.10 -26.36 -26.20
N ASP A 179 -4.85 -26.22 -26.65
CA ASP A 179 -4.27 -26.95 -27.78
C ASP A 179 -3.47 -28.15 -27.28
#